data_fe4c7313cd41241d9cfbbe7cb5401998
#
_entry.id   fe4c7313cd41241d9cfbbe7cb5401998
#
_cell.length_a   1.000
_cell.length_b   1.000
_cell.length_c   1.000
_cell.angle_alpha   90.00
_cell.angle_beta   90.00
_cell.angle_gamma   90.00
#
_symmetry.space_group_name_H-M   'P 1'
#
loop_
_entity.id
_entity.type
_entity.pdbx_description
1 polymer ?
#
loop_
_entity_poly.entity_id
_entity_poly.type
_entity_poly.pdbx_seq_one_letter_code
_entity_poly.pdbx_strand_id
1 'polypeptide(L)'
;EVAAPNAISKQEMQALCRYAKERNVEICPLVQGLGHAGFILKHHWELRENPDSDWEFCPSDPRTYEVQFDLYLDALEAMPYGKYLHVGGDEITAIGIDDRCKATGKTAFELQMIWLKNVCQFAVDHGRIPIFWDDMPLKYAGIWELALSDKSEEEVVKVWNTDKLDEAIGLFPKECVYMRWKYEDATTPAHRRLLEWYHDKGLKVMGATAASAGDSPFMPRRNTRSEYVKGFSQLVADNQLEGILATAWDDGSPHLETVWRGFIAQGEFGWNPSARDIEAFKKAHAQREYGFRPEDNRMAFLDELEKAVFFFDGALVTSGRRNPAWGTTAFTLMELPDKTKPGAWSELYKDKIAQAKIEAGRYEKIVQGIRTAEAEALRNRYTLQVYEQTNNLQNYPVRLILALNAYDTAKDDAAREAALEKVAEVCSYFDVMRSNLESVYSETRFMEQPEGFISDLNHHNHLCLLYTSDAADDLIGV
;
A
#
# COMPACT_ATOMS: atom_id res chain seq x y z
N GLU A 1 -18.36 12.48 -14.68
CA GLU A 1 -18.94 12.67 -13.36
C GLU A 1 -17.96 12.27 -12.24
N VAL A 2 -17.22 11.17 -12.39
CA VAL A 2 -16.27 10.69 -11.37
C VAL A 2 -14.83 11.15 -11.59
N ALA A 3 -14.47 11.53 -12.79
CA ALA A 3 -13.13 11.99 -13.08
C ALA A 3 -12.84 13.34 -12.42
N ALA A 4 -11.65 13.48 -11.83
CA ALA A 4 -11.19 14.76 -11.32
C ALA A 4 -11.08 15.79 -12.47
N PRO A 5 -11.28 17.09 -12.20
CA PRO A 5 -11.20 18.13 -13.24
C PRO A 5 -9.87 18.19 -14.01
N ASN A 6 -8.79 17.73 -13.38
CA ASN A 6 -7.45 17.65 -13.98
C ASN A 6 -7.05 16.21 -14.41
N ALA A 7 -8.02 15.29 -14.52
CA ALA A 7 -7.75 13.93 -14.95
C ALA A 7 -7.21 13.89 -16.38
N ILE A 8 -6.42 12.86 -16.68
CA ILE A 8 -5.98 12.52 -18.04
C ILE A 8 -7.20 12.36 -18.94
N SER A 9 -7.21 13.01 -20.09
CA SER A 9 -8.28 12.87 -21.07
C SER A 9 -8.27 11.49 -21.74
N LYS A 10 -9.42 11.04 -22.26
CA LYS A 10 -9.48 9.79 -23.03
C LYS A 10 -8.50 9.77 -24.21
N GLN A 11 -8.32 10.92 -24.90
CA GLN A 11 -7.40 11.04 -26.03
C GLN A 11 -5.93 10.85 -25.61
N GLU A 12 -5.53 11.43 -24.50
CA GLU A 12 -4.18 11.24 -23.94
C GLU A 12 -3.95 9.81 -23.50
N MET A 13 -4.94 9.18 -22.81
CA MET A 13 -4.87 7.78 -22.42
C MET A 13 -4.78 6.86 -23.65
N GLN A 14 -5.56 7.11 -24.70
CA GLN A 14 -5.48 6.34 -25.94
C GLN A 14 -4.12 6.52 -26.63
N ALA A 15 -3.52 7.72 -26.57
CA ALA A 15 -2.18 7.95 -27.10
C ALA A 15 -1.13 7.14 -26.30
N LEU A 16 -1.25 7.12 -24.98
CA LEU A 16 -0.40 6.30 -24.10
C LEU A 16 -0.57 4.80 -24.39
N CYS A 17 -1.80 4.35 -24.61
CA CYS A 17 -2.09 2.95 -24.97
C CYS A 17 -1.48 2.55 -26.32
N ARG A 18 -1.49 3.44 -27.32
CA ARG A 18 -0.79 3.19 -28.61
C ARG A 18 0.72 3.09 -28.40
N TYR A 19 1.30 4.03 -27.66
CA TYR A 19 2.72 4.02 -27.34
C TYR A 19 3.16 2.75 -26.62
N ALA A 20 2.37 2.27 -25.65
CA ALA A 20 2.60 1.03 -24.92
C ALA A 20 2.50 -0.19 -25.87
N LYS A 21 1.45 -0.27 -26.69
CA LYS A 21 1.23 -1.37 -27.64
C LYS A 21 2.38 -1.54 -28.62
N GLU A 22 2.94 -0.46 -29.16
CA GLU A 22 4.12 -0.47 -30.03
C GLU A 22 5.36 -1.06 -29.38
N ARG A 23 5.34 -1.19 -28.02
CA ARG A 23 6.41 -1.75 -27.18
C ARG A 23 6.06 -3.09 -26.56
N ASN A 24 5.01 -3.74 -27.05
CA ASN A 24 4.47 -4.99 -26.55
C ASN A 24 4.04 -4.90 -25.06
N VAL A 25 3.53 -3.74 -24.66
CA VAL A 25 2.92 -3.50 -23.35
C VAL A 25 1.44 -3.21 -23.54
N GLU A 26 0.58 -3.88 -22.78
CA GLU A 26 -0.85 -3.64 -22.78
C GLU A 26 -1.25 -2.83 -21.54
N ILE A 27 -2.00 -1.76 -21.72
CA ILE A 27 -2.63 -1.04 -20.62
C ILE A 27 -4.06 -1.55 -20.50
N CYS A 28 -4.38 -2.12 -19.35
CA CYS A 28 -5.67 -2.69 -19.05
C CYS A 28 -6.33 -1.91 -17.90
N PRO A 29 -7.63 -1.62 -17.97
CA PRO A 29 -8.30 -0.91 -16.90
C PRO A 29 -8.50 -1.80 -15.67
N LEU A 30 -8.33 -1.17 -14.49
CA LEU A 30 -8.94 -1.61 -13.25
C LEU A 30 -10.01 -0.58 -12.90
N VAL A 31 -11.25 -1.03 -12.79
CA VAL A 31 -12.37 -0.23 -12.30
C VAL A 31 -12.95 -0.95 -11.11
N GLN A 32 -12.71 -0.40 -9.94
CA GLN A 32 -13.21 -1.00 -8.70
C GLN A 32 -14.72 -1.16 -8.72
N GLY A 33 -15.20 -2.30 -8.31
CA GLY A 33 -16.61 -2.65 -8.29
C GLY A 33 -16.96 -3.47 -7.07
N LEU A 34 -18.18 -3.37 -6.65
CA LEU A 34 -18.78 -3.81 -5.41
C LEU A 34 -18.16 -3.08 -4.20
N GLY A 35 -16.89 -3.30 -3.85
CA GLY A 35 -16.16 -2.55 -2.84
C GLY A 35 -15.27 -1.45 -3.41
N HIS A 36 -14.62 -0.68 -2.52
CA HIS A 36 -13.79 0.47 -2.86
C HIS A 36 -14.49 1.48 -3.80
N ALA A 37 -15.81 1.62 -3.65
CA ALA A 37 -16.66 2.33 -4.58
C ALA A 37 -16.90 3.81 -4.21
N GLY A 38 -16.16 4.35 -3.24
CA GLY A 38 -16.33 5.73 -2.77
C GLY A 38 -16.19 6.77 -3.88
N PHE A 39 -15.33 6.52 -4.86
CA PHE A 39 -15.13 7.40 -6.02
C PHE A 39 -16.40 7.65 -6.85
N ILE A 40 -17.35 6.73 -6.84
CA ILE A 40 -18.64 6.84 -7.53
C ILE A 40 -19.82 6.99 -6.55
N LEU A 41 -19.81 6.30 -5.40
CA LEU A 41 -20.92 6.33 -4.45
C LEU A 41 -21.05 7.65 -3.68
N LYS A 42 -20.05 8.52 -3.74
CA LYS A 42 -20.20 9.94 -3.33
C LYS A 42 -21.20 10.72 -4.20
N HIS A 43 -21.44 10.26 -5.45
CA HIS A 43 -22.41 10.84 -6.37
C HIS A 43 -23.72 10.05 -6.43
N HIS A 44 -23.69 8.75 -6.12
CA HIS A 44 -24.82 7.81 -6.23
C HIS A 44 -25.12 7.15 -4.88
N TRP A 45 -25.40 7.98 -3.86
CA TRP A 45 -25.65 7.53 -2.49
C TRP A 45 -26.80 6.54 -2.38
N GLU A 46 -27.80 6.59 -3.28
CA GLU A 46 -28.94 5.71 -3.35
C GLU A 46 -28.58 4.27 -3.76
N LEU A 47 -27.37 4.05 -4.28
CA LEU A 47 -26.86 2.73 -4.67
C LEU A 47 -25.99 2.07 -3.59
N ARG A 48 -25.80 2.74 -2.46
CA ARG A 48 -25.00 2.20 -1.35
C ARG A 48 -25.69 0.97 -0.75
N GLU A 49 -24.89 -0.01 -0.34
CA GLU A 49 -25.32 -1.14 0.47
C GLU A 49 -25.55 -0.71 1.93
N ASN A 50 -24.64 0.11 2.46
CA ASN A 50 -24.76 0.75 3.77
C ASN A 50 -24.98 2.26 3.59
N PRO A 51 -26.12 2.83 4.03
CA PRO A 51 -26.38 4.27 3.90
C PRO A 51 -25.32 5.17 4.52
N ASP A 52 -24.65 4.69 5.56
CA ASP A 52 -23.62 5.45 6.32
C ASP A 52 -22.21 5.27 5.74
N SER A 53 -22.04 4.51 4.66
CA SER A 53 -20.75 4.26 4.02
C SER A 53 -20.87 4.34 2.50
N ASP A 54 -19.88 4.91 1.85
CA ASP A 54 -19.73 4.90 0.40
C ASP A 54 -18.79 3.77 -0.10
N TRP A 55 -18.52 2.78 0.76
CA TRP A 55 -17.57 1.71 0.44
C TRP A 55 -18.11 0.67 -0.53
N GLU A 56 -19.38 0.25 -0.37
CA GLU A 56 -19.98 -0.83 -1.14
C GLU A 56 -21.24 -0.41 -1.91
N PHE A 57 -21.35 -0.90 -3.14
CA PHE A 57 -22.61 -0.93 -3.88
C PHE A 57 -23.56 -1.99 -3.35
N CYS A 58 -24.87 -1.74 -3.48
CA CYS A 58 -25.89 -2.78 -3.32
C CYS A 58 -25.94 -3.67 -4.57
N PRO A 59 -25.51 -4.95 -4.50
CA PRO A 59 -25.50 -5.85 -5.66
C PRO A 59 -26.90 -6.29 -6.12
N SER A 60 -27.92 -6.02 -5.32
CA SER A 60 -29.32 -6.36 -5.64
C SER A 60 -30.08 -5.21 -6.30
N ASP A 61 -29.49 -4.02 -6.42
CA ASP A 61 -30.06 -2.92 -7.18
C ASP A 61 -29.63 -3.01 -8.66
N PRO A 62 -30.57 -3.14 -9.61
CA PRO A 62 -30.20 -3.21 -11.03
C PRO A 62 -29.48 -1.96 -11.54
N ARG A 63 -29.72 -0.78 -10.96
CA ARG A 63 -29.03 0.47 -11.32
C ARG A 63 -27.54 0.43 -10.97
N THR A 64 -27.13 -0.40 -10.01
CA THR A 64 -25.71 -0.65 -9.72
C THR A 64 -24.97 -1.12 -10.98
N TYR A 65 -25.58 -2.06 -11.72
CA TYR A 65 -24.97 -2.58 -12.95
C TYR A 65 -25.00 -1.56 -14.09
N GLU A 66 -26.05 -0.75 -14.19
CA GLU A 66 -26.11 0.34 -15.18
C GLU A 66 -24.94 1.29 -15.01
N VAL A 67 -24.71 1.77 -13.77
CA VAL A 67 -23.62 2.69 -13.45
C VAL A 67 -22.25 2.03 -13.63
N GLN A 68 -22.07 0.81 -13.15
CA GLN A 68 -20.78 0.10 -13.30
C GLN A 68 -20.44 -0.19 -14.76
N PHE A 69 -21.43 -0.60 -15.57
CA PHE A 69 -21.20 -0.89 -16.97
C PHE A 69 -20.89 0.37 -17.78
N ASP A 70 -21.48 1.51 -17.46
CA ASP A 70 -21.11 2.78 -18.05
C ASP A 70 -19.65 3.16 -17.73
N LEU A 71 -19.20 2.95 -16.48
CA LEU A 71 -17.81 3.15 -16.09
C LEU A 71 -16.85 2.20 -16.85
N TYR A 72 -17.25 0.95 -17.02
CA TYR A 72 -16.45 -0.03 -17.78
C TYR A 72 -16.37 0.35 -19.26
N LEU A 73 -17.47 0.79 -19.87
CA LEU A 73 -17.44 1.27 -21.27
C LEU A 73 -16.51 2.46 -21.45
N ASP A 74 -16.56 3.43 -20.53
CA ASP A 74 -15.67 4.59 -20.55
C ASP A 74 -14.19 4.19 -20.42
N ALA A 75 -13.89 3.26 -19.52
CA ALA A 75 -12.54 2.75 -19.33
C ALA A 75 -12.04 1.94 -20.53
N LEU A 76 -12.90 1.11 -21.12
CA LEU A 76 -12.57 0.34 -22.33
C LEU A 76 -12.36 1.24 -23.56
N GLU A 77 -13.12 2.32 -23.69
CA GLU A 77 -12.91 3.34 -24.73
C GLU A 77 -11.55 4.04 -24.55
N ALA A 78 -11.20 4.40 -23.31
CA ALA A 78 -9.92 5.03 -23.00
C ALA A 78 -8.73 4.07 -23.20
N MET A 79 -8.90 2.76 -22.96
CA MET A 79 -7.86 1.72 -23.01
C MET A 79 -8.23 0.59 -24.00
N PRO A 80 -8.25 0.88 -25.31
CA PRO A 80 -8.86 0.00 -26.31
C PRO A 80 -8.06 -1.27 -26.62
N TYR A 81 -6.78 -1.34 -26.23
CA TYR A 81 -5.87 -2.41 -26.68
C TYR A 81 -5.59 -3.49 -25.63
N GLY A 82 -5.93 -3.25 -24.37
CA GLY A 82 -5.70 -4.24 -23.31
C GLY A 82 -6.63 -5.44 -23.41
N LYS A 83 -6.16 -6.61 -23.07
CA LYS A 83 -6.97 -7.85 -23.09
C LYS A 83 -7.77 -8.11 -21.81
N TYR A 84 -7.43 -7.43 -20.72
CA TYR A 84 -8.08 -7.62 -19.43
C TYR A 84 -9.02 -6.47 -19.07
N LEU A 85 -10.01 -6.78 -18.24
CA LEU A 85 -10.77 -5.84 -17.42
C LEU A 85 -10.72 -6.33 -15.97
N HIS A 86 -10.04 -5.59 -15.09
CA HIS A 86 -10.04 -5.90 -13.67
C HIS A 86 -11.26 -5.26 -13.01
N VAL A 87 -12.12 -6.08 -12.43
CA VAL A 87 -13.42 -5.64 -11.89
C VAL A 87 -13.39 -5.34 -10.39
N GLY A 88 -12.24 -5.47 -9.72
CA GLY A 88 -12.11 -5.25 -8.27
C GLY A 88 -12.74 -6.38 -7.45
N GLY A 89 -13.61 -6.02 -6.52
CA GLY A 89 -14.42 -6.96 -5.75
C GLY A 89 -13.84 -7.41 -4.41
N ASP A 90 -12.76 -6.76 -3.98
CA ASP A 90 -12.03 -7.01 -2.74
C ASP A 90 -12.60 -6.22 -1.55
N GLU A 91 -12.24 -6.68 -0.36
CA GLU A 91 -12.41 -6.01 0.93
C GLU A 91 -13.83 -5.50 1.24
N ILE A 92 -14.84 -6.27 0.85
CA ILE A 92 -16.23 -5.97 1.16
C ILE A 92 -16.46 -6.10 2.66
N THR A 93 -16.96 -5.05 3.29
CA THR A 93 -17.17 -5.00 4.74
C THR A 93 -18.64 -5.23 5.12
N ALA A 94 -19.56 -4.79 4.27
CA ALA A 94 -21.01 -4.89 4.52
C ALA A 94 -21.75 -5.27 3.24
N ILE A 95 -22.23 -6.50 3.15
CA ILE A 95 -23.09 -6.97 2.07
C ILE A 95 -24.26 -7.78 2.65
N GLY A 96 -25.45 -7.61 2.09
CA GLY A 96 -26.66 -8.28 2.59
C GLY A 96 -27.36 -7.53 3.73
N ILE A 97 -26.99 -6.26 3.99
CA ILE A 97 -27.58 -5.44 5.05
C ILE A 97 -28.69 -4.51 4.53
N ASP A 98 -28.65 -4.14 3.27
CA ASP A 98 -29.71 -3.36 2.63
C ASP A 98 -30.99 -4.19 2.48
N ASP A 99 -32.14 -3.56 2.54
CA ASP A 99 -33.42 -4.25 2.44
C ASP A 99 -33.64 -4.92 1.07
N ARG A 100 -33.04 -4.35 0.00
CA ARG A 100 -33.05 -4.99 -1.35
C ARG A 100 -32.26 -6.30 -1.33
N CYS A 101 -31.14 -6.36 -0.66
CA CYS A 101 -30.35 -7.58 -0.50
C CYS A 101 -31.05 -8.59 0.41
N LYS A 102 -31.55 -8.17 1.57
CA LYS A 102 -32.33 -9.03 2.51
C LYS A 102 -33.52 -9.68 1.84
N ALA A 103 -34.26 -8.96 0.99
CA ALA A 103 -35.42 -9.45 0.27
C ALA A 103 -35.10 -10.64 -0.65
N THR A 104 -33.84 -10.82 -1.05
CA THR A 104 -33.41 -11.96 -1.89
C THR A 104 -33.28 -13.26 -1.13
N GLY A 105 -33.17 -13.22 0.19
CA GLY A 105 -32.91 -14.40 1.03
C GLY A 105 -31.51 -15.02 0.83
N LYS A 106 -30.62 -14.36 0.11
CA LYS A 106 -29.26 -14.86 -0.23
C LYS A 106 -28.22 -14.47 0.83
N THR A 107 -27.24 -15.33 0.96
CA THR A 107 -26.06 -15.05 1.78
C THR A 107 -25.17 -13.98 1.14
N ALA A 108 -24.30 -13.35 1.94
CA ALA A 108 -23.29 -12.41 1.45
C ALA A 108 -22.40 -13.03 0.36
N PHE A 109 -22.00 -14.29 0.53
CA PHE A 109 -21.22 -15.03 -0.45
C PHE A 109 -21.98 -15.16 -1.79
N GLU A 110 -23.24 -15.61 -1.76
CA GLU A 110 -24.05 -15.73 -2.96
C GLU A 110 -24.26 -14.39 -3.67
N LEU A 111 -24.53 -13.32 -2.91
CA LEU A 111 -24.72 -11.98 -3.46
C LEU A 111 -23.45 -11.48 -4.18
N GLN A 112 -22.29 -11.68 -3.60
CA GLN A 112 -21.03 -11.31 -4.25
C GLN A 112 -20.76 -12.12 -5.51
N MET A 113 -21.01 -13.43 -5.49
CA MET A 113 -20.77 -14.28 -6.65
C MET A 113 -21.78 -14.02 -7.78
N ILE A 114 -23.01 -13.60 -7.46
CA ILE A 114 -24.00 -13.12 -8.46
C ILE A 114 -23.48 -11.84 -9.12
N TRP A 115 -23.01 -10.88 -8.31
CA TRP A 115 -22.39 -9.67 -8.84
C TRP A 115 -21.20 -10.03 -9.74
N LEU A 116 -20.28 -10.87 -9.27
CA LEU A 116 -19.11 -11.28 -10.04
C LEU A 116 -19.50 -11.90 -11.38
N LYS A 117 -20.51 -12.79 -11.39
CA LYS A 117 -21.00 -13.38 -12.63
C LYS A 117 -21.47 -12.34 -13.65
N ASN A 118 -22.21 -11.31 -13.20
CA ASN A 118 -22.73 -10.28 -14.08
C ASN A 118 -21.59 -9.42 -14.68
N VAL A 119 -20.62 -8.99 -13.87
CA VAL A 119 -19.51 -8.17 -14.35
C VAL A 119 -18.52 -8.98 -15.21
N CYS A 120 -18.33 -10.27 -14.93
CA CYS A 120 -17.57 -11.17 -15.78
C CYS A 120 -18.23 -11.37 -17.14
N GLN A 121 -19.55 -11.57 -17.17
CA GLN A 121 -20.29 -11.69 -18.43
C GLN A 121 -20.16 -10.43 -19.27
N PHE A 122 -20.31 -9.25 -18.64
CA PHE A 122 -20.08 -7.97 -19.34
C PHE A 122 -18.67 -7.91 -19.97
N ALA A 123 -17.63 -8.27 -19.22
CA ALA A 123 -16.25 -8.24 -19.73
C ALA A 123 -16.08 -9.17 -20.95
N VAL A 124 -16.62 -10.40 -20.87
CA VAL A 124 -16.57 -11.37 -21.97
C VAL A 124 -17.33 -10.87 -23.19
N ASP A 125 -18.52 -10.31 -23.03
CA ASP A 125 -19.34 -9.75 -24.11
C ASP A 125 -18.63 -8.59 -24.85
N HIS A 126 -17.70 -7.92 -24.15
CA HIS A 126 -16.85 -6.85 -24.72
C HIS A 126 -15.44 -7.34 -25.11
N GLY A 127 -15.24 -8.64 -25.24
CA GLY A 127 -13.97 -9.24 -25.69
C GLY A 127 -12.81 -9.08 -24.71
N ARG A 128 -13.12 -8.97 -23.41
CA ARG A 128 -12.13 -8.85 -22.33
C ARG A 128 -12.12 -10.09 -21.44
N ILE A 129 -10.96 -10.37 -20.85
CA ILE A 129 -10.81 -11.40 -19.81
C ILE A 129 -10.99 -10.70 -18.46
N PRO A 130 -12.03 -11.05 -17.68
CA PRO A 130 -12.23 -10.46 -16.36
C PRO A 130 -11.16 -10.91 -15.37
N ILE A 131 -10.71 -9.99 -14.50
CA ILE A 131 -9.85 -10.26 -13.35
C ILE A 131 -10.58 -9.80 -12.08
N PHE A 132 -10.50 -10.59 -11.02
CA PHE A 132 -11.18 -10.37 -9.74
C PHE A 132 -10.22 -10.66 -8.58
N TRP A 133 -10.20 -9.79 -7.56
CA TRP A 133 -9.50 -10.05 -6.31
C TRP A 133 -10.18 -11.18 -5.52
N ASP A 134 -9.42 -12.17 -5.08
CA ASP A 134 -9.95 -13.45 -4.62
C ASP A 134 -10.25 -13.54 -3.11
N ASP A 135 -10.02 -12.48 -2.35
CA ASP A 135 -10.09 -12.51 -0.88
C ASP A 135 -11.47 -12.82 -0.31
N MET A 136 -12.52 -12.23 -0.89
CA MET A 136 -13.85 -12.33 -0.28
C MET A 136 -14.43 -13.74 -0.29
N PRO A 137 -14.40 -14.52 -1.38
CA PRO A 137 -14.79 -15.93 -1.34
C PRO A 137 -14.03 -16.72 -0.26
N LEU A 138 -12.74 -16.43 -0.08
CA LEU A 138 -11.90 -17.08 0.92
C LEU A 138 -12.27 -16.64 2.35
N LYS A 139 -12.63 -15.37 2.55
CA LYS A 139 -13.12 -14.83 3.83
C LYS A 139 -14.45 -15.47 4.22
N TYR A 140 -15.41 -15.54 3.29
CA TYR A 140 -16.72 -16.20 3.55
C TYR A 140 -16.58 -17.69 3.84
N ALA A 141 -15.63 -18.35 3.22
CA ALA A 141 -15.32 -19.75 3.51
C ALA A 141 -14.54 -19.94 4.83
N GLY A 142 -13.95 -18.88 5.37
CA GLY A 142 -13.17 -18.94 6.62
C GLY A 142 -11.75 -19.45 6.44
N ILE A 143 -11.21 -19.43 5.22
CA ILE A 143 -9.85 -19.92 4.92
C ILE A 143 -8.84 -18.78 4.69
N TRP A 144 -9.29 -17.55 4.58
CA TRP A 144 -8.46 -16.39 4.28
C TRP A 144 -7.27 -16.21 5.23
N GLU A 145 -7.55 -16.15 6.54
CA GLU A 145 -6.50 -15.95 7.55
C GLU A 145 -5.48 -17.10 7.56
N LEU A 146 -5.93 -18.32 7.30
CA LEU A 146 -5.04 -19.46 7.17
C LEU A 146 -4.14 -19.31 5.93
N ALA A 147 -4.69 -18.90 4.80
CA ALA A 147 -3.94 -18.71 3.55
C ALA A 147 -2.88 -17.59 3.67
N LEU A 148 -3.08 -16.61 4.56
CA LEU A 148 -2.10 -15.57 4.86
C LEU A 148 -1.06 -15.97 5.90
N SER A 149 -1.33 -17.02 6.70
CA SER A 149 -0.49 -17.41 7.83
C SER A 149 0.87 -17.98 7.39
N ASP A 150 1.82 -17.96 8.31
CA ASP A 150 3.15 -18.59 8.23
C ASP A 150 3.22 -19.95 8.96
N LYS A 151 2.04 -20.56 9.24
CA LYS A 151 1.93 -21.86 9.90
C LYS A 151 2.72 -22.93 9.15
N SER A 152 3.31 -23.83 9.94
CA SER A 152 3.99 -25.02 9.42
C SER A 152 3.03 -25.97 8.68
N GLU A 153 3.57 -26.83 7.82
CA GLU A 153 2.78 -27.83 7.10
C GLU A 153 1.94 -28.71 8.06
N GLU A 154 2.53 -29.13 9.19
CA GLU A 154 1.83 -29.96 10.19
C GLU A 154 0.64 -29.24 10.83
N GLU A 155 0.76 -27.94 11.06
CA GLU A 155 -0.32 -27.11 11.61
C GLU A 155 -1.42 -26.86 10.58
N VAL A 156 -1.03 -26.57 9.33
CA VAL A 156 -1.96 -26.35 8.22
C VAL A 156 -2.82 -27.58 7.98
N VAL A 157 -2.22 -28.77 7.89
CA VAL A 157 -2.94 -30.03 7.65
C VAL A 157 -4.06 -30.27 8.67
N LYS A 158 -3.84 -29.87 9.95
CA LYS A 158 -4.83 -30.07 11.01
C LYS A 158 -6.09 -29.21 10.90
N VAL A 159 -5.99 -28.08 10.21
CA VAL A 159 -7.06 -27.05 10.14
C VAL A 159 -7.51 -26.74 8.72
N TRP A 160 -6.87 -27.34 7.73
CA TRP A 160 -7.22 -27.14 6.32
C TRP A 160 -8.60 -27.67 6.02
N ASN A 161 -9.50 -26.81 5.58
CA ASN A 161 -10.85 -27.18 5.19
C ASN A 161 -11.34 -26.25 4.07
N THR A 162 -11.77 -26.85 2.94
CA THR A 162 -12.31 -26.14 1.79
C THR A 162 -13.77 -26.47 1.52
N ASP A 163 -14.49 -27.17 2.42
CA ASP A 163 -15.84 -27.65 2.19
C ASP A 163 -16.79 -26.55 1.67
N LYS A 164 -16.78 -25.37 2.29
CA LYS A 164 -17.61 -24.25 1.87
C LYS A 164 -17.26 -23.71 0.47
N LEU A 165 -15.97 -23.71 0.10
CA LEU A 165 -15.56 -23.35 -1.26
C LEU A 165 -16.00 -24.41 -2.26
N ASP A 166 -15.89 -25.68 -1.89
CA ASP A 166 -16.27 -26.82 -2.73
C ASP A 166 -17.78 -26.85 -2.95
N GLU A 167 -18.58 -26.58 -1.95
CA GLU A 167 -20.04 -26.42 -2.06
C GLU A 167 -20.41 -25.24 -2.98
N ALA A 168 -19.66 -24.14 -2.92
CA ALA A 168 -19.91 -22.94 -3.71
C ALA A 168 -19.25 -22.93 -5.10
N ILE A 169 -18.49 -23.97 -5.48
CA ILE A 169 -17.67 -23.99 -6.71
C ILE A 169 -18.48 -23.70 -7.98
N GLY A 170 -19.76 -24.09 -8.01
CA GLY A 170 -20.66 -23.82 -9.12
C GLY A 170 -20.98 -22.34 -9.34
N LEU A 171 -20.68 -21.47 -8.37
CA LEU A 171 -20.86 -20.01 -8.46
C LEU A 171 -19.66 -19.30 -9.08
N PHE A 172 -18.50 -19.96 -9.18
CA PHE A 172 -17.26 -19.35 -9.68
C PHE A 172 -17.25 -19.28 -11.22
N PRO A 173 -17.25 -18.06 -11.83
CA PRO A 173 -17.13 -17.92 -13.27
C PRO A 173 -15.80 -18.51 -13.78
N LYS A 174 -15.88 -19.41 -14.76
CA LYS A 174 -14.71 -20.09 -15.33
C LYS A 174 -13.88 -19.20 -16.26
N GLU A 175 -14.47 -18.15 -16.78
CA GLU A 175 -13.86 -17.15 -17.64
C GLU A 175 -12.96 -16.18 -16.86
N CYS A 176 -13.23 -16.06 -15.55
CA CYS A 176 -12.53 -15.13 -14.65
C CYS A 176 -11.10 -15.62 -14.31
N VAL A 177 -10.18 -14.70 -14.23
CA VAL A 177 -8.87 -14.88 -13.61
C VAL A 177 -8.96 -14.41 -12.15
N TYR A 178 -8.73 -15.32 -11.23
CA TYR A 178 -8.72 -15.03 -9.80
C TYR A 178 -7.36 -14.48 -9.42
N MET A 179 -7.30 -13.20 -9.05
CA MET A 179 -6.08 -12.53 -8.64
C MET A 179 -5.79 -12.86 -7.18
N ARG A 180 -4.91 -13.87 -6.98
CA ARG A 180 -4.49 -14.30 -5.65
C ARG A 180 -3.44 -13.37 -5.11
N TRP A 181 -3.79 -12.51 -4.15
CA TRP A 181 -2.86 -11.57 -3.57
C TRP A 181 -2.30 -12.03 -2.21
N LYS A 182 -0.98 -11.92 -2.09
CA LYS A 182 -0.23 -12.12 -0.85
C LYS A 182 1.03 -11.26 -0.90
N TYR A 183 1.11 -10.30 -0.01
CA TYR A 183 2.15 -9.26 -0.02
C TYR A 183 3.37 -9.60 0.84
N GLU A 184 3.28 -10.66 1.64
CA GLU A 184 4.36 -11.29 2.40
C GLU A 184 4.90 -12.50 1.64
N ASP A 185 5.61 -13.38 2.37
CA ASP A 185 6.12 -14.63 1.81
C ASP A 185 4.99 -15.51 1.28
N ALA A 186 4.91 -15.63 -0.04
CA ALA A 186 3.92 -16.46 -0.73
C ALA A 186 4.28 -17.96 -0.71
N THR A 187 5.48 -18.33 -0.26
CA THR A 187 5.93 -19.73 -0.29
C THR A 187 5.44 -20.56 0.90
N THR A 188 4.55 -20.00 1.74
CA THR A 188 3.98 -20.66 2.91
C THR A 188 3.10 -21.86 2.55
N PRO A 189 3.03 -22.91 3.41
CA PRO A 189 2.30 -24.15 3.11
C PRO A 189 0.81 -23.92 2.79
N ALA A 190 0.12 -23.11 3.57
CA ALA A 190 -1.31 -22.84 3.35
C ALA A 190 -1.58 -22.15 2.01
N HIS A 191 -0.70 -21.22 1.61
CA HIS A 191 -0.82 -20.53 0.33
C HIS A 191 -0.58 -21.49 -0.85
N ARG A 192 0.41 -22.37 -0.76
CA ARG A 192 0.65 -23.40 -1.79
C ARG A 192 -0.57 -24.32 -1.98
N ARG A 193 -1.14 -24.80 -0.86
CA ARG A 193 -2.37 -25.63 -0.90
C ARG A 193 -3.56 -24.89 -1.52
N LEU A 194 -3.65 -23.58 -1.31
CA LEU A 194 -4.70 -22.79 -1.94
C LEU A 194 -4.51 -22.71 -3.47
N LEU A 195 -3.27 -22.52 -3.94
CA LEU A 195 -2.97 -22.55 -5.38
C LEU A 195 -3.30 -23.91 -6.00
N GLU A 196 -2.97 -25.01 -5.31
CA GLU A 196 -3.34 -26.36 -5.71
C GLU A 196 -4.86 -26.54 -5.80
N TRP A 197 -5.61 -26.02 -4.80
CA TRP A 197 -7.07 -26.04 -4.83
C TRP A 197 -7.64 -25.34 -6.08
N TYR A 198 -7.17 -24.14 -6.40
CA TYR A 198 -7.58 -23.43 -7.61
C TYR A 198 -7.31 -24.25 -8.88
N HIS A 199 -6.12 -24.82 -8.98
CA HIS A 199 -5.74 -25.66 -10.09
C HIS A 199 -6.66 -26.88 -10.23
N ASP A 200 -6.93 -27.60 -9.13
CA ASP A 200 -7.79 -28.79 -9.12
C ASP A 200 -9.24 -28.49 -9.48
N LYS A 201 -9.70 -27.26 -9.21
CA LYS A 201 -11.03 -26.79 -9.63
C LYS A 201 -11.05 -26.26 -11.07
N GLY A 202 -9.91 -26.23 -11.76
CA GLY A 202 -9.80 -25.72 -13.13
C GLY A 202 -10.09 -24.23 -13.22
N LEU A 203 -9.74 -23.46 -12.17
CA LEU A 203 -9.87 -22.01 -12.14
C LEU A 203 -8.54 -21.39 -12.58
N LYS A 204 -8.63 -20.27 -13.30
CA LYS A 204 -7.46 -19.51 -13.73
C LYS A 204 -7.00 -18.60 -12.60
N VAL A 205 -5.71 -18.61 -12.31
CA VAL A 205 -5.13 -17.79 -11.23
C VAL A 205 -3.98 -16.95 -11.75
N MET A 206 -3.91 -15.72 -11.29
CA MET A 206 -2.74 -14.84 -11.42
C MET A 206 -2.26 -14.48 -10.02
N GLY A 207 -0.96 -14.54 -9.77
CA GLY A 207 -0.39 -14.10 -8.51
C GLY A 207 -0.34 -12.58 -8.42
N ALA A 208 -0.56 -12.02 -7.23
CA ALA A 208 -0.34 -10.61 -6.96
C ALA A 208 0.53 -10.43 -5.72
N THR A 209 1.71 -9.86 -5.93
CA THR A 209 2.63 -9.41 -4.88
C THR A 209 2.59 -7.88 -4.78
N ALA A 210 3.35 -7.29 -3.88
CA ALA A 210 3.39 -5.84 -3.73
C ALA A 210 4.81 -5.28 -3.87
N ALA A 211 4.97 -4.29 -4.72
CA ALA A 211 6.11 -3.38 -4.70
C ALA A 211 6.01 -2.43 -3.49
N SER A 212 4.78 -2.02 -3.15
CA SER A 212 4.41 -1.36 -1.89
C SER A 212 3.05 -1.84 -1.45
N ALA A 213 2.86 -2.02 -0.16
CA ALA A 213 1.57 -2.20 0.49
C ALA A 213 1.47 -1.22 1.66
N GLY A 214 0.30 -0.62 1.84
CA GLY A 214 -0.03 0.59 2.60
C GLY A 214 0.30 0.68 4.07
N ASP A 215 1.29 0.00 4.51
CA ASP A 215 1.60 -0.10 5.93
C ASP A 215 2.57 0.96 6.47
N SER A 216 3.20 1.72 5.60
CA SER A 216 4.24 2.65 6.02
C SER A 216 4.16 3.94 5.22
N PRO A 217 4.07 5.08 5.90
CA PRO A 217 4.21 6.35 5.21
C PRO A 217 5.61 6.42 4.60
N PHE A 218 5.69 6.72 3.31
CA PHE A 218 6.89 7.06 2.55
C PHE A 218 7.82 5.92 2.12
N MET A 219 7.83 4.75 2.75
CA MET A 219 8.72 3.65 2.36
C MET A 219 8.02 2.30 2.43
N PRO A 220 8.34 1.35 1.54
CA PRO A 220 7.95 -0.04 1.71
C PRO A 220 8.48 -0.57 3.05
N ARG A 221 7.64 -1.19 3.84
CA ARG A 221 8.00 -1.63 5.21
C ARG A 221 9.11 -2.65 5.29
N ARG A 222 9.48 -3.29 4.19
CA ARG A 222 10.47 -4.37 4.22
C ARG A 222 11.31 -4.37 2.95
N ASN A 223 12.61 -4.40 3.12
CA ASN A 223 13.57 -4.71 2.07
C ASN A 223 13.30 -6.09 1.41
N THR A 224 12.54 -6.92 2.11
CA THR A 224 12.05 -8.22 1.66
C THR A 224 11.05 -8.15 0.51
N ARG A 225 10.58 -6.98 0.06
CA ARG A 225 9.67 -6.89 -1.09
C ARG A 225 10.25 -7.54 -2.35
N SER A 226 11.52 -7.27 -2.65
CA SER A 226 12.19 -7.93 -3.78
C SER A 226 12.29 -9.44 -3.62
N GLU A 227 12.48 -9.93 -2.39
CA GLU A 227 12.51 -11.36 -2.06
C GLU A 227 11.12 -11.98 -2.22
N TYR A 228 10.08 -11.32 -1.74
CA TYR A 228 8.69 -11.79 -1.88
C TYR A 228 8.25 -11.81 -3.34
N VAL A 229 8.60 -10.78 -4.11
CA VAL A 229 8.37 -10.75 -5.56
C VAL A 229 9.03 -11.96 -6.22
N LYS A 230 10.31 -12.23 -5.91
CA LYS A 230 11.03 -13.38 -6.44
C LYS A 230 10.38 -14.71 -6.06
N GLY A 231 10.05 -14.89 -4.78
CA GLY A 231 9.44 -16.12 -4.26
C GLY A 231 8.10 -16.41 -4.92
N PHE A 232 7.24 -15.40 -5.05
CA PHE A 232 5.95 -15.58 -5.71
C PHE A 232 6.11 -15.80 -7.22
N SER A 233 7.04 -15.10 -7.89
CA SER A 233 7.34 -15.33 -9.30
C SER A 233 7.78 -16.77 -9.56
N GLN A 234 8.56 -17.37 -8.64
CA GLN A 234 8.93 -18.79 -8.73
C GLN A 234 7.71 -19.71 -8.60
N LEU A 235 6.79 -19.43 -7.66
CA LEU A 235 5.54 -20.19 -7.51
C LEU A 235 4.66 -20.11 -8.76
N VAL A 236 4.57 -18.93 -9.37
CA VAL A 236 3.83 -18.73 -10.63
C VAL A 236 4.40 -19.60 -11.73
N ALA A 237 5.72 -19.65 -11.87
CA ALA A 237 6.39 -20.48 -12.86
C ALA A 237 6.22 -21.98 -12.57
N ASP A 238 6.40 -22.41 -11.32
CA ASP A 238 6.30 -23.82 -10.90
C ASP A 238 4.88 -24.38 -11.06
N ASN A 239 3.86 -23.55 -10.81
CA ASN A 239 2.44 -23.93 -10.91
C ASN A 239 1.78 -23.53 -12.24
N GLN A 240 2.54 -22.98 -13.19
CA GLN A 240 2.04 -22.55 -14.50
C GLN A 240 0.81 -21.64 -14.42
N LEU A 241 0.81 -20.69 -13.47
CA LEU A 241 -0.25 -19.73 -13.33
C LEU A 241 -0.27 -18.75 -14.52
N GLU A 242 -1.39 -18.01 -14.70
CA GLU A 242 -1.59 -17.07 -15.81
C GLU A 242 -0.58 -15.92 -15.84
N GLY A 243 0.04 -15.60 -14.70
CA GLY A 243 1.04 -14.55 -14.58
C GLY A 243 1.21 -14.05 -13.16
N ILE A 244 1.96 -12.96 -13.02
CA ILE A 244 2.19 -12.27 -11.76
C ILE A 244 2.08 -10.75 -11.94
N LEU A 245 1.46 -10.09 -10.98
CA LEU A 245 1.31 -8.64 -10.90
C LEU A 245 2.02 -8.12 -9.63
N ALA A 246 2.64 -6.96 -9.70
CA ALA A 246 3.08 -6.22 -8.52
C ALA A 246 2.17 -5.02 -8.31
N THR A 247 1.55 -4.95 -7.15
CA THR A 247 0.77 -3.78 -6.74
C THR A 247 1.66 -2.69 -6.17
N ALA A 248 1.19 -1.45 -6.25
CA ALA A 248 1.75 -0.33 -5.52
C ALA A 248 0.60 0.52 -5.01
N TRP A 249 0.22 0.25 -3.77
CA TRP A 249 -0.81 1.00 -3.08
C TRP A 249 -0.21 2.29 -2.54
N ASP A 250 -0.91 3.38 -2.72
CA ASP A 250 -0.47 4.73 -2.32
C ASP A 250 -0.94 5.15 -0.93
N ASP A 251 -1.60 4.24 -0.21
CA ASP A 251 -2.19 4.47 1.11
C ASP A 251 -1.20 5.05 2.13
N GLY A 252 0.07 4.76 1.99
CA GLY A 252 1.07 5.21 2.95
C GLY A 252 2.25 5.94 2.32
N SER A 253 2.29 6.13 1.00
CA SER A 253 3.43 6.79 0.37
C SER A 253 3.00 7.75 -0.75
N PRO A 254 3.27 9.05 -0.61
CA PRO A 254 3.02 10.02 -1.65
C PRO A 254 4.01 9.90 -2.82
N HIS A 255 5.12 9.17 -2.64
CA HIS A 255 6.21 9.07 -3.60
C HIS A 255 6.36 7.66 -4.15
N LEU A 256 5.99 7.45 -5.41
CA LEU A 256 6.22 6.18 -6.12
C LEU A 256 7.72 5.85 -6.28
N GLU A 257 8.60 6.84 -6.17
CA GLU A 257 10.06 6.66 -6.22
C GLU A 257 10.56 5.69 -5.16
N THR A 258 9.92 5.65 -4.00
CA THR A 258 10.30 4.73 -2.91
C THR A 258 9.98 3.27 -3.22
N VAL A 259 9.13 3.00 -4.21
CA VAL A 259 8.70 1.63 -4.58
C VAL A 259 9.29 1.13 -5.90
N TRP A 260 10.04 1.96 -6.64
CA TRP A 260 10.62 1.59 -7.94
C TRP A 260 11.45 0.30 -7.90
N ARG A 261 12.20 0.06 -6.83
CA ARG A 261 12.98 -1.17 -6.70
C ARG A 261 12.08 -2.42 -6.70
N GLY A 262 10.90 -2.35 -6.11
CA GLY A 262 9.89 -3.41 -6.13
C GLY A 262 9.35 -3.66 -7.54
N PHE A 263 9.04 -2.62 -8.32
CA PHE A 263 8.62 -2.75 -9.72
C PHE A 263 9.71 -3.33 -10.61
N ILE A 264 10.97 -2.89 -10.42
CA ILE A 264 12.10 -3.41 -11.17
C ILE A 264 12.34 -4.89 -10.82
N ALA A 265 12.18 -5.27 -9.55
CA ALA A 265 12.21 -6.66 -9.12
C ALA A 265 11.11 -7.48 -9.81
N GLN A 266 9.90 -6.92 -9.94
CA GLN A 266 8.81 -7.57 -10.69
C GLN A 266 9.19 -7.79 -12.16
N GLY A 267 9.77 -6.79 -12.82
CA GLY A 267 10.24 -6.94 -14.20
C GLY A 267 11.34 -8.00 -14.35
N GLU A 268 12.28 -8.05 -13.42
CA GLU A 268 13.38 -9.02 -13.43
C GLU A 268 12.89 -10.45 -13.15
N PHE A 269 12.20 -10.65 -12.02
CA PHE A 269 11.82 -11.99 -11.55
C PHE A 269 10.54 -12.51 -12.20
N GLY A 270 9.64 -11.62 -12.62
CA GLY A 270 8.48 -12.01 -13.43
C GLY A 270 8.90 -12.54 -14.80
N TRP A 271 10.03 -12.06 -15.36
CA TRP A 271 10.58 -12.58 -16.58
C TRP A 271 11.36 -13.90 -16.37
N ASN A 272 12.19 -13.95 -15.33
CA ASN A 272 12.96 -15.14 -14.98
C ASN A 272 13.28 -15.19 -13.49
N PRO A 273 12.49 -15.90 -12.67
CA PRO A 273 12.66 -15.96 -11.21
C PRO A 273 13.99 -16.58 -10.76
N SER A 274 14.62 -17.36 -11.63
CA SER A 274 15.90 -18.06 -11.36
C SER A 274 17.13 -17.29 -11.86
N ALA A 275 16.97 -16.12 -12.51
CA ALA A 275 18.07 -15.42 -13.20
C ALA A 275 19.23 -15.02 -12.28
N ARG A 276 18.94 -14.56 -11.06
CA ARG A 276 19.94 -14.12 -10.09
C ARG A 276 19.42 -14.15 -8.65
N ASP A 277 20.35 -14.11 -7.70
CA ASP A 277 19.99 -13.90 -6.29
C ASP A 277 19.68 -12.42 -6.00
N ILE A 278 19.16 -12.16 -4.80
CA ILE A 278 18.73 -10.82 -4.39
C ILE A 278 19.90 -9.83 -4.30
N GLU A 279 21.07 -10.25 -3.84
CA GLU A 279 22.23 -9.37 -3.73
C GLU A 279 22.77 -8.99 -5.12
N ALA A 280 22.79 -9.93 -6.06
CA ALA A 280 23.13 -9.65 -7.45
C ALA A 280 22.09 -8.74 -8.12
N PHE A 281 20.80 -8.89 -7.78
CA PHE A 281 19.74 -8.00 -8.21
C PHE A 281 19.96 -6.57 -7.68
N LYS A 282 20.22 -6.38 -6.39
CA LYS A 282 20.48 -5.06 -5.78
C LYS A 282 21.64 -4.32 -6.46
N LYS A 283 22.71 -5.04 -6.76
CA LYS A 283 23.87 -4.49 -7.49
C LYS A 283 23.51 -4.09 -8.93
N ALA A 284 22.76 -4.94 -9.64
CA ALA A 284 22.30 -4.63 -10.99
C ALA A 284 21.34 -3.44 -11.01
N HIS A 285 20.42 -3.33 -10.03
CA HIS A 285 19.55 -2.19 -9.83
C HIS A 285 20.39 -0.90 -9.65
N ALA A 286 21.32 -0.88 -8.71
CA ALA A 286 22.18 0.28 -8.46
C ALA A 286 22.94 0.73 -9.74
N GLN A 287 23.47 -0.22 -10.51
CA GLN A 287 24.16 0.07 -11.76
C GLN A 287 23.23 0.62 -12.84
N ARG A 288 22.08 -0.01 -13.06
CA ARG A 288 21.16 0.36 -14.14
C ARG A 288 20.44 1.67 -13.85
N GLU A 289 19.98 1.84 -12.61
CA GLU A 289 19.18 3.00 -12.23
C GLU A 289 20.02 4.24 -11.98
N TYR A 290 21.19 4.11 -11.39
CA TYR A 290 22.00 5.27 -10.98
C TYR A 290 23.35 5.37 -11.68
N GLY A 291 23.82 4.31 -12.31
CA GLY A 291 25.12 4.26 -12.99
C GLY A 291 26.28 3.89 -12.07
N PHE A 292 26.01 3.38 -10.87
CA PHE A 292 27.06 2.98 -9.92
C PHE A 292 27.75 1.69 -10.36
N ARG A 293 29.03 1.57 -10.02
CA ARG A 293 29.72 0.28 -10.20
C ARG A 293 29.22 -0.71 -9.15
N PRO A 294 29.02 -1.99 -9.52
CA PRO A 294 28.46 -3.02 -8.62
C PRO A 294 29.26 -3.22 -7.32
N GLU A 295 30.55 -2.98 -7.34
CA GLU A 295 31.44 -3.11 -6.19
C GLU A 295 31.34 -1.96 -5.18
N ASP A 296 30.81 -0.80 -5.58
CA ASP A 296 30.80 0.41 -4.75
C ASP A 296 29.71 0.41 -3.67
N ASN A 297 28.70 -0.45 -3.81
CA ASN A 297 27.57 -0.61 -2.88
C ASN A 297 26.89 0.71 -2.44
N ARG A 298 26.78 1.68 -3.37
CA ARG A 298 26.30 3.05 -3.09
C ARG A 298 24.86 3.12 -2.59
N MET A 299 24.05 2.10 -2.86
CA MET A 299 22.65 2.02 -2.45
C MET A 299 22.43 1.23 -1.13
N ALA A 300 23.48 0.88 -0.40
CA ALA A 300 23.35 0.15 0.87
C ALA A 300 22.54 0.91 1.94
N PHE A 301 22.49 2.24 1.85
CA PHE A 301 21.69 3.06 2.77
C PHE A 301 20.18 2.77 2.68
N LEU A 302 19.67 2.24 1.56
CA LEU A 302 18.26 1.89 1.42
C LEU A 302 17.83 0.84 2.43
N ASP A 303 18.67 -0.14 2.71
CA ASP A 303 18.38 -1.19 3.66
C ASP A 303 18.27 -0.63 5.10
N GLU A 304 19.04 0.41 5.41
CA GLU A 304 18.95 1.10 6.69
C GLU A 304 17.76 2.07 6.74
N LEU A 305 17.44 2.73 5.63
CA LEU A 305 16.28 3.62 5.52
C LEU A 305 14.96 2.87 5.74
N GLU A 306 14.81 1.67 5.18
CA GLU A 306 13.64 0.82 5.41
C GLU A 306 13.50 0.39 6.87
N LYS A 307 14.60 0.11 7.57
CA LYS A 307 14.57 -0.23 9.01
C LYS A 307 14.12 0.93 9.88
N ALA A 308 14.45 2.17 9.53
CA ALA A 308 14.06 3.36 10.28
C ALA A 308 12.53 3.56 10.34
N VAL A 309 11.79 3.07 9.36
CA VAL A 309 10.33 3.15 9.30
C VAL A 309 9.67 2.47 10.50
N PHE A 310 10.18 1.34 10.96
CA PHE A 310 9.60 0.62 12.10
C PHE A 310 9.58 1.43 13.39
N PHE A 311 10.62 2.24 13.62
CA PHE A 311 10.65 3.13 14.77
C PHE A 311 9.72 4.33 14.54
N PHE A 312 9.76 4.94 13.38
CA PHE A 312 8.95 6.10 13.02
C PHE A 312 7.46 5.87 13.28
N ASP A 313 6.90 4.76 12.82
CA ASP A 313 5.47 4.42 12.96
C ASP A 313 4.98 4.44 14.42
N GLY A 314 5.82 4.04 15.36
CA GLY A 314 5.47 3.93 16.76
C GLY A 314 6.22 4.88 17.70
N ALA A 315 7.04 5.79 17.17
CA ALA A 315 7.97 6.57 17.99
C ALA A 315 7.28 7.36 19.10
N LEU A 316 6.20 8.07 18.78
CA LEU A 316 5.48 8.96 19.69
C LEU A 316 4.20 8.34 20.28
N VAL A 317 3.85 7.11 19.90
CA VAL A 317 2.64 6.42 20.32
C VAL A 317 2.95 5.46 21.46
N THR A 318 2.14 5.49 22.53
CA THR A 318 2.28 4.62 23.71
C THR A 318 1.28 3.48 23.74
N SER A 319 0.11 3.65 23.16
CA SER A 319 -0.90 2.61 23.01
C SER A 319 -1.76 2.86 21.77
N GLY A 320 -2.37 1.79 21.27
CA GLY A 320 -3.12 1.84 20.02
C GLY A 320 -2.22 1.91 18.80
N ARG A 321 -2.80 2.18 17.65
CA ARG A 321 -2.08 2.30 16.39
C ARG A 321 -2.55 3.55 15.66
N ARG A 322 -1.61 4.41 15.30
CA ARG A 322 -1.84 5.47 14.34
C ARG A 322 -1.84 4.81 12.97
N ASN A 323 -3.02 4.45 12.49
CA ASN A 323 -3.17 3.91 11.15
C ASN A 323 -3.98 4.87 10.29
N PRO A 324 -3.30 5.64 9.47
CA PRO A 324 -3.98 6.60 8.62
C PRO A 324 -4.83 5.96 7.52
N ALA A 325 -4.44 4.80 6.99
CA ALA A 325 -5.12 4.20 5.83
C ALA A 325 -6.51 3.61 6.16
N TRP A 326 -6.74 3.17 7.41
CA TRP A 326 -7.93 2.38 7.76
C TRP A 326 -8.75 3.02 8.88
N GLY A 327 -8.70 4.34 8.98
CA GLY A 327 -9.36 5.06 10.05
C GLY A 327 -8.56 5.04 11.36
N THR A 328 -8.88 5.95 12.26
CA THR A 328 -8.22 6.07 13.55
C THR A 328 -8.67 4.98 14.50
N THR A 329 -7.86 3.97 14.74
CA THR A 329 -7.93 3.28 16.03
C THR A 329 -7.49 4.28 17.10
N ALA A 330 -8.22 4.37 18.20
CA ALA A 330 -7.82 5.22 19.32
C ALA A 330 -6.35 4.95 19.67
N PHE A 331 -5.54 5.97 19.67
CA PHE A 331 -4.13 5.89 20.05
C PHE A 331 -3.85 6.89 21.16
N THR A 332 -2.80 6.63 21.93
CA THR A 332 -2.33 7.52 22.99
C THR A 332 -0.91 7.95 22.68
N LEU A 333 -0.66 9.26 22.70
CA LEU A 333 0.68 9.81 22.52
C LEU A 333 1.50 9.72 23.84
N MET A 334 2.80 9.90 23.70
CA MET A 334 3.70 10.07 24.84
C MET A 334 3.32 11.35 25.59
N GLU A 335 3.27 11.27 26.93
CA GLU A 335 3.14 12.44 27.77
C GLU A 335 4.39 13.33 27.68
N LEU A 336 4.22 14.62 27.98
CA LEU A 336 5.36 15.53 28.09
C LEU A 336 6.05 15.37 29.46
N PRO A 337 7.35 15.65 29.57
CA PRO A 337 8.05 15.61 30.86
C PRO A 337 7.48 16.60 31.89
N ASP A 338 7.23 16.13 33.10
CA ASP A 338 6.79 16.95 34.23
C ASP A 338 8.02 17.52 34.97
N LYS A 339 8.19 18.82 34.94
CA LYS A 339 9.32 19.50 35.63
C LYS A 339 9.39 19.24 37.13
N THR A 340 8.27 18.82 37.75
CA THR A 340 8.21 18.53 39.20
C THR A 340 8.69 17.11 39.52
N LYS A 341 8.89 16.24 38.49
CA LYS A 341 9.30 14.86 38.63
C LYS A 341 10.51 14.55 37.71
N PRO A 342 11.65 15.22 37.88
CA PRO A 342 12.78 15.06 36.97
C PRO A 342 13.25 13.60 36.91
N GLY A 343 13.51 13.10 35.69
CA GLY A 343 13.91 11.73 35.40
C GLY A 343 12.78 10.70 35.32
N ALA A 344 11.56 11.05 35.74
CA ALA A 344 10.44 10.13 35.74
C ALA A 344 9.99 9.76 34.33
N TRP A 345 9.96 10.74 33.43
CA TRP A 345 9.63 10.54 32.03
C TRP A 345 10.68 9.69 31.31
N SER A 346 11.95 9.95 31.57
CA SER A 346 13.06 9.21 30.98
C SER A 346 13.09 7.74 31.45
N GLU A 347 12.72 7.47 32.68
CA GLU A 347 12.59 6.09 33.16
C GLU A 347 11.38 5.38 32.54
N LEU A 348 10.23 6.07 32.44
CA LEU A 348 9.02 5.54 31.83
C LEU A 348 9.25 5.15 30.36
N TYR A 349 9.96 5.96 29.59
CA TYR A 349 10.18 5.76 28.16
C TYR A 349 11.60 5.30 27.80
N LYS A 350 12.33 4.72 28.74
CA LYS A 350 13.73 4.33 28.58
C LYS A 350 14.04 3.48 27.34
N ASP A 351 13.15 2.56 26.99
CA ASP A 351 13.32 1.69 25.83
C ASP A 351 13.18 2.47 24.51
N LYS A 352 12.20 3.38 24.44
CA LYS A 352 12.06 4.28 23.29
C LYS A 352 13.26 5.24 23.15
N ILE A 353 13.76 5.75 24.26
CA ILE A 353 14.95 6.61 24.28
C ILE A 353 16.20 5.84 23.82
N ALA A 354 16.34 4.59 24.28
CA ALA A 354 17.46 3.73 23.84
C ALA A 354 17.37 3.48 22.32
N GLN A 355 16.20 3.17 21.83
CA GLN A 355 15.98 2.97 20.39
C GLN A 355 16.21 4.26 19.61
N ALA A 356 15.72 5.42 20.09
CA ALA A 356 15.96 6.72 19.45
C ALA A 356 17.45 7.04 19.29
N LYS A 357 18.30 6.66 20.26
CA LYS A 357 19.76 6.81 20.16
C LYS A 357 20.36 5.95 19.03
N ILE A 358 19.84 4.74 18.84
CA ILE A 358 20.25 3.84 17.74
C ILE A 358 19.83 4.47 16.41
N GLU A 359 18.59 4.96 16.32
CA GLU A 359 18.07 5.58 15.10
C GLU A 359 18.77 6.88 14.73
N ALA A 360 19.20 7.69 15.71
CA ALA A 360 20.02 8.86 15.45
C ALA A 360 21.34 8.48 14.77
N GLY A 361 22.00 7.41 15.22
CA GLY A 361 23.23 6.90 14.58
C GLY A 361 22.95 6.31 13.19
N ARG A 362 21.77 5.72 12.96
CA ARG A 362 21.33 5.24 11.65
C ARG A 362 21.10 6.40 10.69
N TYR A 363 20.41 7.45 11.14
CA TYR A 363 20.17 8.66 10.36
C TYR A 363 21.47 9.23 9.76
N GLU A 364 22.51 9.40 10.56
CA GLU A 364 23.78 9.95 10.10
C GLU A 364 24.43 9.08 9.02
N LYS A 365 24.35 7.76 9.14
CA LYS A 365 24.85 6.82 8.12
C LYS A 365 24.06 6.93 6.81
N ILE A 366 22.75 7.06 6.91
CA ILE A 366 21.87 7.23 5.73
C ILE A 366 22.19 8.56 5.04
N VAL A 367 22.29 9.67 5.77
CA VAL A 367 22.67 10.97 5.22
C VAL A 367 23.98 10.89 4.45
N GLN A 368 25.01 10.28 5.06
CA GLN A 368 26.31 10.12 4.39
C GLN A 368 26.21 9.24 3.14
N GLY A 369 25.40 8.17 3.18
CA GLY A 369 25.15 7.30 2.03
C GLY A 369 24.46 8.04 0.89
N ILE A 370 23.40 8.80 1.17
CA ILE A 370 22.66 9.59 0.18
C ILE A 370 23.56 10.64 -0.46
N ARG A 371 24.28 11.42 0.34
CA ARG A 371 25.22 12.46 -0.19
C ARG A 371 26.27 11.89 -1.11
N THR A 372 26.82 10.73 -0.76
CA THR A 372 27.80 10.04 -1.60
C THR A 372 27.15 9.56 -2.91
N ALA A 373 25.95 9.00 -2.82
CA ALA A 373 25.21 8.55 -3.99
C ALA A 373 24.85 9.72 -4.92
N GLU A 374 24.34 10.83 -4.38
CA GLU A 374 23.98 12.02 -5.18
C GLU A 374 25.18 12.62 -5.92
N ALA A 375 26.36 12.67 -5.26
CA ALA A 375 27.56 13.20 -5.87
C ALA A 375 28.03 12.37 -7.08
N GLU A 376 27.78 11.06 -7.09
CA GLU A 376 28.27 10.11 -8.08
C GLU A 376 27.20 9.64 -9.08
N ALA A 377 25.89 9.84 -8.78
CA ALA A 377 24.79 9.39 -9.63
C ALA A 377 24.83 10.04 -11.01
N LEU A 378 24.76 9.23 -12.05
CA LEU A 378 24.69 9.65 -13.44
C LEU A 378 23.25 9.97 -13.88
N ARG A 379 22.23 9.46 -13.16
CA ARG A 379 20.80 9.62 -13.42
C ARG A 379 19.97 9.37 -12.17
N ASN A 380 18.67 9.64 -12.23
CA ASN A 380 17.69 9.43 -11.16
C ASN A 380 18.04 10.13 -9.83
N ARG A 381 18.66 11.31 -9.90
CA ARG A 381 19.00 12.10 -8.71
C ARG A 381 17.77 12.52 -7.93
N TYR A 382 16.67 12.78 -8.62
CA TYR A 382 15.39 13.09 -7.99
C TYR A 382 14.97 12.01 -6.97
N THR A 383 15.11 10.74 -7.31
CA THR A 383 14.82 9.63 -6.38
C THR A 383 15.70 9.69 -5.11
N LEU A 384 16.95 10.12 -5.23
CA LEU A 384 17.84 10.30 -4.08
C LEU A 384 17.38 11.46 -3.19
N GLN A 385 16.87 12.55 -3.79
CA GLN A 385 16.28 13.67 -3.04
C GLN A 385 15.00 13.21 -2.29
N VAL A 386 14.17 12.38 -2.89
CA VAL A 386 13.02 11.76 -2.20
C VAL A 386 13.47 10.95 -1.00
N TYR A 387 14.52 10.14 -1.13
CA TYR A 387 15.07 9.37 0.00
C TYR A 387 15.64 10.28 1.10
N GLU A 388 16.25 11.41 0.74
CA GLU A 388 16.74 12.39 1.73
C GLU A 388 15.58 12.95 2.56
N GLN A 389 14.50 13.38 1.90
CA GLN A 389 13.34 13.92 2.62
C GLN A 389 12.63 12.85 3.48
N THR A 390 12.53 11.62 2.99
CA THR A 390 12.03 10.48 3.77
C THR A 390 12.88 10.27 5.03
N ASN A 391 14.21 10.29 4.91
CA ASN A 391 15.11 10.13 6.05
C ASN A 391 14.98 11.28 7.06
N ASN A 392 14.82 12.52 6.58
CA ASN A 392 14.61 13.69 7.43
C ASN A 392 13.31 13.57 8.23
N LEU A 393 12.21 13.14 7.58
CA LEU A 393 10.94 12.93 8.24
C LEU A 393 11.03 11.82 9.31
N GLN A 394 11.64 10.70 8.99
CA GLN A 394 11.81 9.58 9.94
C GLN A 394 12.66 9.96 11.15
N ASN A 395 13.59 10.91 11.01
CA ASN A 395 14.43 11.38 12.09
C ASN A 395 13.76 12.42 13.00
N TYR A 396 12.66 13.03 12.58
CA TYR A 396 11.98 14.07 13.37
C TYR A 396 11.58 13.59 14.78
N PRO A 397 10.82 12.50 14.94
CA PRO A 397 10.46 12.00 16.27
C PRO A 397 11.68 11.52 17.08
N VAL A 398 12.74 11.06 16.43
CA VAL A 398 14.01 10.71 17.08
C VAL A 398 14.60 11.92 17.77
N ARG A 399 14.74 13.04 17.05
CA ARG A 399 15.25 14.31 17.60
C ARG A 399 14.40 14.81 18.75
N LEU A 400 13.07 14.75 18.61
CA LEU A 400 12.13 15.19 19.62
C LEU A 400 12.27 14.37 20.92
N ILE A 401 12.27 13.04 20.84
CA ILE A 401 12.43 12.16 22.01
C ILE A 401 13.76 12.42 22.71
N LEU A 402 14.86 12.61 21.97
CA LEU A 402 16.16 12.89 22.58
C LEU A 402 16.22 14.28 23.23
N ALA A 403 15.57 15.30 22.66
CA ALA A 403 15.47 16.62 23.24
C ALA A 403 14.63 16.60 24.53
N LEU A 404 13.48 15.92 24.54
CA LEU A 404 12.64 15.70 25.73
C LEU A 404 13.38 14.95 26.83
N ASN A 405 14.16 13.93 26.48
CA ASN A 405 14.99 13.22 27.44
C ASN A 405 16.06 14.13 28.05
N ALA A 406 16.68 14.99 27.26
CA ALA A 406 17.66 15.95 27.79
C ALA A 406 17.00 16.96 28.76
N TYR A 407 15.78 17.40 28.46
CA TYR A 407 14.99 18.26 29.37
C TYR A 407 14.65 17.57 30.69
N ASP A 408 14.14 16.34 30.63
CA ASP A 408 13.73 15.58 31.82
C ASP A 408 14.90 15.23 32.75
N THR A 409 16.09 14.99 32.18
CA THR A 409 17.30 14.58 32.93
C THR A 409 18.22 15.75 33.26
N ALA A 410 17.82 16.99 32.99
CA ALA A 410 18.61 18.19 33.26
C ALA A 410 18.88 18.33 34.77
N LYS A 411 20.15 18.58 35.13
CA LYS A 411 20.61 18.61 36.53
C LYS A 411 20.36 19.94 37.24
N ASP A 412 20.20 21.00 36.47
CA ASP A 412 19.96 22.36 36.96
C ASP A 412 19.08 23.15 35.97
N ASP A 413 18.69 24.36 36.39
CA ASP A 413 17.79 25.19 35.59
C ASP A 413 18.44 25.67 34.28
N ALA A 414 19.73 25.94 34.26
CA ALA A 414 20.44 26.34 33.05
C ALA A 414 20.48 25.21 32.01
N ALA A 415 20.75 23.98 32.45
CA ALA A 415 20.72 22.81 31.59
C ALA A 415 19.30 22.53 31.06
N ARG A 416 18.28 22.78 31.90
CA ARG A 416 16.88 22.61 31.51
C ARG A 416 16.44 23.64 30.48
N GLU A 417 16.83 24.90 30.65
CA GLU A 417 16.56 25.96 29.69
C GLU A 417 17.22 25.68 28.34
N ALA A 418 18.49 25.28 28.32
CA ALA A 418 19.17 24.87 27.11
C ALA A 418 18.51 23.67 26.41
N ALA A 419 18.00 22.70 27.17
CA ALA A 419 17.25 21.57 26.63
C ALA A 419 15.87 22.01 26.07
N LEU A 420 15.20 22.98 26.70
CA LEU A 420 13.95 23.56 26.20
C LEU A 420 14.17 24.32 24.90
N GLU A 421 15.26 25.11 24.79
CA GLU A 421 15.65 25.75 23.53
C GLU A 421 15.84 24.70 22.41
N LYS A 422 16.42 23.54 22.75
CA LYS A 422 16.58 22.44 21.80
C LYS A 422 15.27 21.81 21.37
N VAL A 423 14.31 21.67 22.28
CA VAL A 423 12.95 21.24 21.93
C VAL A 423 12.32 22.24 20.96
N ALA A 424 12.38 23.54 21.27
CA ALA A 424 11.86 24.60 20.40
C ALA A 424 12.52 24.60 19.00
N GLU A 425 13.84 24.36 18.93
CA GLU A 425 14.56 24.20 17.66
C GLU A 425 14.02 23.01 16.85
N VAL A 426 13.79 21.87 17.49
CA VAL A 426 13.23 20.70 16.83
C VAL A 426 11.82 20.97 16.33
N CYS A 427 10.97 21.61 17.12
CA CYS A 427 9.61 22.00 16.70
C CYS A 427 9.66 22.95 15.48
N SER A 428 10.49 23.99 15.52
CA SER A 428 10.64 24.92 14.40
C SER A 428 11.23 24.26 13.14
N TYR A 429 12.05 23.22 13.29
CA TYR A 429 12.58 22.46 12.16
C TYR A 429 11.49 21.71 11.39
N PHE A 430 10.35 21.43 12.01
CA PHE A 430 9.23 20.77 11.34
C PHE A 430 8.79 21.51 10.08
N ASP A 431 8.61 22.83 10.16
CA ASP A 431 8.20 23.63 9.00
C ASP A 431 9.22 23.58 7.86
N VAL A 432 10.51 23.59 8.19
CA VAL A 432 11.59 23.44 7.20
C VAL A 432 11.53 22.07 6.53
N MET A 433 11.40 21.03 7.32
CA MET A 433 11.30 19.66 6.82
C MET A 433 10.06 19.47 5.94
N ARG A 434 8.91 19.97 6.37
CA ARG A 434 7.67 19.96 5.61
C ARG A 434 7.83 20.69 4.27
N SER A 435 8.34 21.92 4.30
CA SER A 435 8.57 22.72 3.08
C SER A 435 9.50 22.03 2.10
N ASN A 436 10.56 21.37 2.58
CA ASN A 436 11.46 20.59 1.72
C ASN A 436 10.76 19.37 1.09
N LEU A 437 9.95 18.64 1.86
CA LEU A 437 9.16 17.51 1.37
C LEU A 437 8.17 17.97 0.29
N GLU A 438 7.43 19.03 0.55
CA GLU A 438 6.48 19.65 -0.39
C GLU A 438 7.18 20.12 -1.68
N SER A 439 8.36 20.72 -1.55
CA SER A 439 9.17 21.17 -2.69
C SER A 439 9.55 20.00 -3.60
N VAL A 440 10.06 18.92 -3.03
CA VAL A 440 10.43 17.72 -3.80
C VAL A 440 9.18 17.07 -4.41
N TYR A 441 8.08 17.00 -3.67
CA TYR A 441 6.83 16.42 -4.16
C TYR A 441 6.26 17.22 -5.36
N SER A 442 6.28 18.54 -5.28
CA SER A 442 5.73 19.44 -6.32
C SER A 442 6.49 19.41 -7.64
N GLU A 443 7.73 18.86 -7.67
CA GLU A 443 8.46 18.69 -8.94
C GLU A 443 7.77 17.75 -9.93
N THR A 444 6.97 16.80 -9.42
CA THR A 444 6.35 15.76 -10.25
C THR A 444 4.85 15.57 -10.00
N ARG A 445 4.27 16.26 -9.01
CA ARG A 445 2.88 16.06 -8.56
C ARG A 445 2.21 17.39 -8.22
N PHE A 446 0.90 17.38 -8.26
CA PHE A 446 0.09 18.52 -7.81
C PHE A 446 0.01 18.53 -6.28
N MET A 447 0.18 19.72 -5.68
CA MET A 447 0.11 19.91 -4.23
C MET A 447 -1.34 20.05 -3.72
N GLU A 448 -2.24 20.50 -4.56
CA GLU A 448 -3.61 20.80 -4.20
C GLU A 448 -4.59 19.98 -5.04
N GLN A 449 -5.72 19.66 -4.46
CA GLN A 449 -6.84 19.12 -5.21
C GLN A 449 -7.39 20.20 -6.13
N PRO A 450 -7.82 19.85 -7.35
CA PRO A 450 -8.40 20.82 -8.28
C PRO A 450 -9.72 21.35 -7.75
N GLU A 451 -10.06 22.60 -8.11
CA GLU A 451 -11.36 23.19 -7.82
C GLU A 451 -12.49 22.26 -8.32
N GLY A 452 -13.49 22.02 -7.48
CA GLY A 452 -14.62 21.13 -7.79
C GLY A 452 -14.35 19.64 -7.52
N PHE A 453 -13.19 19.28 -6.97
CA PHE A 453 -12.96 17.91 -6.50
C PHE A 453 -13.87 17.61 -5.29
N ILE A 454 -14.54 16.46 -5.33
CA ILE A 454 -15.39 15.98 -4.25
C ILE A 454 -14.71 14.74 -3.63
N SER A 455 -14.33 14.86 -2.35
CA SER A 455 -13.80 13.70 -1.59
C SER A 455 -14.91 12.71 -1.28
N ASP A 456 -14.57 11.43 -1.26
CA ASP A 456 -15.44 10.38 -0.72
C ASP A 456 -15.31 10.27 0.81
N LEU A 457 -16.20 9.51 1.45
CA LEU A 457 -16.22 9.33 2.91
C LEU A 457 -15.02 8.49 3.40
N ASN A 458 -14.49 7.62 2.56
CA ASN A 458 -13.43 6.67 2.88
C ASN A 458 -12.11 7.02 2.18
N HIS A 459 -11.93 8.28 1.80
CA HIS A 459 -10.75 8.72 1.06
C HIS A 459 -9.50 8.71 1.94
N HIS A 460 -8.50 7.95 1.53
CA HIS A 460 -7.28 7.72 2.31
C HIS A 460 -6.13 8.71 2.01
N ASN A 461 -6.22 9.44 0.90
CA ASN A 461 -5.08 10.16 0.31
C ASN A 461 -4.69 11.48 0.96
N HIS A 462 -5.38 11.91 2.01
CA HIS A 462 -5.03 13.15 2.73
C HIS A 462 -3.99 12.97 3.83
N LEU A 463 -3.45 11.79 3.94
CA LEU A 463 -2.66 11.35 5.07
C LEU A 463 -1.32 12.04 5.21
N CYS A 464 -0.70 12.42 4.11
CA CYS A 464 0.59 13.11 4.17
C CYS A 464 0.46 14.49 4.79
N LEU A 465 -0.62 15.20 4.50
CA LEU A 465 -0.92 16.47 5.13
C LEU A 465 -1.32 16.30 6.61
N LEU A 466 -2.13 15.31 6.94
CA LEU A 466 -2.50 14.98 8.33
C LEU A 466 -1.28 14.53 9.16
N TYR A 467 -0.39 13.73 8.61
CA TYR A 467 0.83 13.32 9.31
C TYR A 467 1.78 14.47 9.58
N THR A 468 1.78 15.48 8.73
CA THR A 468 2.67 16.63 8.87
C THR A 468 2.07 17.73 9.73
N SER A 469 0.77 17.97 9.69
CA SER A 469 0.12 19.02 10.53
C SER A 469 -0.26 18.53 11.92
N ASP A 470 -0.99 17.42 12.02
CA ASP A 470 -1.50 16.88 13.29
C ASP A 470 -0.41 16.48 14.29
N ALA A 471 0.71 15.91 13.80
CA ALA A 471 1.77 15.47 14.70
C ALA A 471 2.49 16.62 15.41
N ALA A 472 2.51 17.81 14.81
CA ALA A 472 3.09 19.01 15.43
C ALA A 472 2.08 19.68 16.35
N ASP A 473 0.82 19.82 15.92
CA ASP A 473 -0.23 20.51 16.66
C ASP A 473 -0.65 19.75 17.93
N ASP A 474 -0.77 18.42 17.87
CA ASP A 474 -1.11 17.58 19.03
C ASP A 474 -0.01 17.51 20.10
N LEU A 475 1.26 17.71 19.72
CA LEU A 475 2.38 17.62 20.66
C LEU A 475 2.73 18.94 21.36
N ILE A 476 2.41 20.08 20.76
CA ILE A 476 2.75 21.40 21.29
C ILE A 476 1.55 22.15 21.87
N GLY A 477 0.34 21.62 21.72
CA GLY A 477 -0.86 22.15 22.40
C GLY A 477 -1.18 23.60 22.04
N VAL A 478 -1.06 23.98 20.75
CA VAL A 478 -1.45 25.29 20.22
C VAL A 478 -2.76 25.16 19.48
#